data_8b40fe3e55bfc571ad3569b5e5062069
#
_entry.id   8b40fe3e55bfc571ad3569b5e5062069
#
_cell.length_a   1.000
_cell.length_b   1.000
_cell.length_c   1.000
_cell.angle_alpha   90.00
_cell.angle_beta   90.00
_cell.angle_gamma   90.00
#
_symmetry.space_group_name_H-M   'P 1'
#
loop_
_entity.id
_entity.type
_entity.pdbx_description
1 polymer ?
#
loop_
_entity_poly.entity_id
_entity_poly.type
_entity_poly.pdbx_seq_one_letter_code
_entity_poly.pdbx_strand_id
1 'polypeptide(L)'
;MVARNHDELKTKADEFKSYGVNVITIAKNLFIEEDAYALYSELKLNGISPSILVNDAGQGVYGKFQDTDIHREVDIVNLNIVSVIILTKMFLKDRLPKGSGKILNLASIASKAPGPWHSVYHGTKAFILSWSEAIREELKDTGITVTALLPGPTDTDFFNKADMNESKIMEDKDNFSSPEEVALDGYNALMNGDDKVVSGLKNKLTVAMSNIATDSMAAHRMAEMQKPVNEK
;
A
#
# COMPACT_ATOMS: atom_id res chain seq x y z
N MET A 1 -12.55 -3.71 -9.52
CA MET A 1 -11.93 -3.99 -8.22
C MET A 1 -11.31 -5.38 -8.23
N VAL A 2 -10.18 -5.56 -7.50
CA VAL A 2 -9.47 -6.84 -7.45
C VAL A 2 -9.18 -7.20 -5.99
N ALA A 3 -9.51 -8.41 -5.57
CA ALA A 3 -9.16 -8.99 -4.27
C ALA A 3 -9.27 -10.52 -4.35
N ARG A 4 -8.88 -11.22 -3.29
CA ARG A 4 -8.95 -12.69 -3.23
C ARG A 4 -10.35 -13.21 -2.92
N ASN A 5 -11.07 -12.50 -2.05
CA ASN A 5 -12.39 -12.93 -1.56
C ASN A 5 -13.49 -12.48 -2.52
N HIS A 6 -14.08 -13.43 -3.23
CA HIS A 6 -15.14 -13.19 -4.21
C HIS A 6 -16.40 -12.60 -3.56
N ASP A 7 -16.77 -13.05 -2.37
CA ASP A 7 -18.02 -12.63 -1.72
C ASP A 7 -17.90 -11.20 -1.18
N GLU A 8 -16.75 -10.84 -0.61
CA GLU A 8 -16.47 -9.46 -0.22
C GLU A 8 -16.44 -8.52 -1.44
N LEU A 9 -15.82 -8.95 -2.55
CA LEU A 9 -15.84 -8.19 -3.81
C LEU A 9 -17.25 -7.95 -4.30
N LYS A 10 -18.12 -8.97 -4.27
CA LYS A 10 -19.51 -8.87 -4.68
C LYS A 10 -20.29 -7.90 -3.80
N THR A 11 -20.15 -8.02 -2.48
CA THR A 11 -20.79 -7.13 -1.51
C THR A 11 -20.40 -5.66 -1.76
N LYS A 12 -19.10 -5.40 -1.93
CA LYS A 12 -18.61 -4.04 -2.22
C LYS A 12 -19.01 -3.55 -3.61
N ALA A 13 -19.11 -4.44 -4.59
CA ALA A 13 -19.60 -4.07 -5.91
C ALA A 13 -21.06 -3.60 -5.86
N ASP A 14 -21.90 -4.29 -5.11
CA ASP A 14 -23.31 -3.94 -4.98
C ASP A 14 -23.48 -2.60 -4.22
N GLU A 15 -22.68 -2.36 -3.20
CA GLU A 15 -22.59 -1.05 -2.54
C GLU A 15 -22.25 0.06 -3.53
N PHE A 16 -21.19 -0.10 -4.32
CA PHE A 16 -20.72 0.95 -5.24
C PHE A 16 -21.65 1.17 -6.44
N LYS A 17 -22.37 0.13 -6.90
CA LYS A 17 -23.40 0.29 -7.93
C LYS A 17 -24.51 1.25 -7.50
N SER A 18 -24.78 1.38 -6.19
CA SER A 18 -25.78 2.32 -5.66
C SER A 18 -25.44 3.79 -5.97
N TYR A 19 -24.16 4.09 -6.23
CA TYR A 19 -23.70 5.42 -6.68
C TYR A 19 -23.83 5.65 -8.20
N GLY A 20 -24.47 4.73 -8.94
CA GLY A 20 -24.69 4.86 -10.39
C GLY A 20 -23.47 4.56 -11.24
N VAL A 21 -22.44 3.90 -10.70
CA VAL A 21 -21.21 3.53 -11.42
C VAL A 21 -21.23 2.06 -11.85
N ASN A 22 -20.57 1.76 -12.97
CA ASN A 22 -20.35 0.38 -13.37
C ASN A 22 -19.16 -0.21 -12.60
N VAL A 23 -19.38 -1.35 -11.94
CA VAL A 23 -18.35 -2.01 -11.13
C VAL A 23 -18.07 -3.40 -11.69
N ILE A 24 -16.80 -3.63 -12.03
CA ILE A 24 -16.27 -4.94 -12.45
C ILE A 24 -15.39 -5.48 -11.33
N THR A 25 -15.61 -6.73 -10.96
CA THR A 25 -14.84 -7.44 -9.94
C THR A 25 -14.10 -8.62 -10.53
N ILE A 26 -12.83 -8.79 -10.17
CA ILE A 26 -11.98 -9.90 -10.61
C ILE A 26 -11.31 -10.49 -9.37
N ALA A 27 -11.57 -11.77 -9.10
CA ALA A 27 -10.91 -12.47 -7.99
C ALA A 27 -9.54 -12.96 -8.43
N LYS A 28 -8.47 -12.46 -7.77
CA LYS A 28 -7.07 -12.86 -8.00
C LYS A 28 -6.30 -12.88 -6.69
N ASN A 29 -5.34 -13.79 -6.59
CA ASN A 29 -4.41 -13.88 -5.47
C ASN A 29 -3.07 -13.21 -5.82
N LEU A 30 -2.92 -11.93 -5.54
CA LEU A 30 -1.71 -11.16 -5.86
C LEU A 30 -0.47 -11.54 -5.03
N PHE A 31 -0.54 -12.54 -4.14
CA PHE A 31 0.64 -13.22 -3.59
C PHE A 31 1.32 -14.12 -4.63
N ILE A 32 0.62 -14.46 -5.71
CA ILE A 32 1.08 -15.32 -6.80
C ILE A 32 1.37 -14.41 -8.00
N GLU A 33 2.60 -14.47 -8.47
CA GLU A 33 3.09 -13.62 -9.57
C GLU A 33 2.25 -13.81 -10.84
N GLU A 34 1.91 -15.05 -11.18
CA GLU A 34 1.13 -15.42 -12.37
C GLU A 34 -0.26 -14.78 -12.35
N ASP A 35 -0.86 -14.61 -11.17
CA ASP A 35 -2.17 -13.97 -11.02
C ASP A 35 -2.13 -12.47 -11.36
N ALA A 36 -1.02 -11.79 -11.13
CA ALA A 36 -0.86 -10.39 -11.55
C ALA A 36 -0.81 -10.28 -13.08
N TYR A 37 -0.12 -11.18 -13.77
CA TYR A 37 -0.12 -11.25 -15.24
C TYR A 37 -1.50 -11.66 -15.78
N ALA A 38 -2.13 -12.66 -15.17
CA ALA A 38 -3.44 -13.15 -15.55
C ALA A 38 -4.52 -12.06 -15.42
N LEU A 39 -4.48 -11.26 -14.33
CA LEU A 39 -5.35 -10.10 -14.14
C LEU A 39 -5.26 -9.15 -15.34
N TYR A 40 -4.05 -8.78 -15.71
CA TYR A 40 -3.86 -7.82 -16.81
C TYR A 40 -4.33 -8.40 -18.15
N SER A 41 -4.05 -9.68 -18.41
CA SER A 41 -4.52 -10.39 -19.60
C SER A 41 -6.05 -10.44 -19.66
N GLU A 42 -6.71 -10.67 -18.52
CA GLU A 42 -8.18 -10.68 -18.42
C GLU A 42 -8.78 -9.30 -18.70
N LEU A 43 -8.18 -8.22 -18.19
CA LEU A 43 -8.59 -6.84 -18.53
C LEU A 43 -8.52 -6.61 -20.04
N LYS A 44 -7.43 -7.02 -20.69
CA LYS A 44 -7.25 -6.87 -22.14
C LYS A 44 -8.28 -7.65 -22.97
N LEU A 45 -8.52 -8.90 -22.60
CA LEU A 45 -9.52 -9.75 -23.28
C LEU A 45 -10.92 -9.14 -23.19
N ASN A 46 -11.24 -8.46 -22.10
CA ASN A 46 -12.52 -7.78 -21.90
C ASN A 46 -12.54 -6.32 -22.44
N GLY A 47 -11.50 -5.89 -23.16
CA GLY A 47 -11.43 -4.54 -23.71
C GLY A 47 -11.30 -3.43 -22.66
N ILE A 48 -10.92 -3.77 -21.42
CA ILE A 48 -10.80 -2.83 -20.32
C ILE A 48 -9.39 -2.21 -20.35
N SER A 49 -9.32 -0.89 -20.42
CA SER A 49 -8.07 -0.13 -20.39
C SER A 49 -8.15 0.96 -19.31
N PRO A 50 -7.73 0.66 -18.08
CA PRO A 50 -7.80 1.62 -16.98
C PRO A 50 -6.98 2.89 -17.27
N SER A 51 -7.52 4.06 -16.93
CA SER A 51 -6.77 5.32 -16.95
C SER A 51 -6.11 5.66 -15.61
N ILE A 52 -6.52 4.99 -14.56
CA ILE A 52 -5.99 5.11 -13.20
C ILE A 52 -5.69 3.71 -12.67
N LEU A 53 -4.51 3.56 -12.07
CA LEU A 53 -4.11 2.35 -11.33
C LEU A 53 -3.93 2.72 -9.87
N VAL A 54 -4.62 2.01 -8.98
CA VAL A 54 -4.45 2.12 -7.53
C VAL A 54 -3.88 0.80 -7.00
N ASN A 55 -2.62 0.82 -6.60
CA ASN A 55 -1.94 -0.31 -5.97
C ASN A 55 -2.14 -0.21 -4.45
N ASP A 56 -3.27 -0.72 -3.97
CA ASP A 56 -3.68 -0.68 -2.57
C ASP A 56 -3.45 -2.00 -1.83
N ALA A 57 -3.42 -3.13 -2.56
CA ALA A 57 -3.22 -4.44 -1.96
C ALA A 57 -1.91 -4.50 -1.16
N GLY A 58 -1.99 -4.91 0.10
CA GLY A 58 -0.84 -5.03 0.97
C GLY A 58 -1.16 -5.75 2.27
N GLN A 59 -0.17 -6.41 2.83
CA GLN A 59 -0.23 -7.05 4.15
C GLN A 59 1.11 -6.94 4.86
N GLY A 60 1.12 -7.30 6.16
CA GLY A 60 2.32 -7.43 6.98
C GLY A 60 2.35 -8.76 7.73
N VAL A 61 3.47 -9.04 8.35
CA VAL A 61 3.68 -10.13 9.31
C VAL A 61 4.33 -9.52 10.54
N TYR A 62 3.77 -9.78 11.71
CA TYR A 62 4.26 -9.27 12.97
C TYR A 62 4.99 -10.36 13.75
N GLY A 63 6.14 -10.05 14.32
CA GLY A 63 6.98 -10.91 15.12
C GLY A 63 8.46 -10.59 14.95
N LYS A 64 9.31 -11.11 15.82
CA LYS A 64 10.76 -11.05 15.63
C LYS A 64 11.11 -11.82 14.36
N PHE A 65 11.93 -11.26 13.49
CA PHE A 65 12.25 -11.85 12.19
C PHE A 65 12.72 -13.31 12.26
N GLN A 66 13.43 -13.66 13.31
CA GLN A 66 13.90 -15.04 13.54
C GLN A 66 12.78 -16.03 13.89
N ASP A 67 11.62 -15.54 14.33
CA ASP A 67 10.51 -16.35 14.84
C ASP A 67 9.31 -16.38 13.87
N THR A 68 9.31 -15.52 12.84
CA THR A 68 8.25 -15.47 11.82
C THR A 68 8.44 -16.56 10.76
N ASP A 69 7.33 -16.97 10.12
CA ASP A 69 7.36 -17.94 9.02
C ASP A 69 7.92 -17.31 7.74
N ILE A 70 9.01 -17.88 7.23
CA ILE A 70 9.68 -17.41 6.00
C ILE A 70 8.74 -17.39 4.78
N HIS A 71 7.81 -18.32 4.66
CA HIS A 71 6.86 -18.35 3.55
C HIS A 71 5.92 -17.15 3.60
N ARG A 72 5.42 -16.80 4.78
CA ARG A 72 4.61 -15.59 4.96
C ARG A 72 5.40 -14.32 4.66
N GLU A 73 6.67 -14.24 5.07
CA GLU A 73 7.52 -13.08 4.77
C GLU A 73 7.75 -12.93 3.24
N VAL A 74 8.01 -14.04 2.54
CA VAL A 74 8.16 -14.02 1.08
C VAL A 74 6.84 -13.65 0.41
N ASP A 75 5.71 -14.15 0.88
CA ASP A 75 4.38 -13.78 0.41
C ASP A 75 4.12 -12.27 0.53
N ILE A 76 4.54 -11.64 1.64
CA ILE A 76 4.44 -10.19 1.82
C ILE A 76 5.27 -9.44 0.76
N VAL A 77 6.46 -9.93 0.43
CA VAL A 77 7.29 -9.35 -0.64
C VAL A 77 6.59 -9.48 -2.00
N ASN A 78 6.03 -10.65 -2.29
CA ASN A 78 5.28 -10.88 -3.53
C ASN A 78 4.08 -9.95 -3.65
N LEU A 79 3.26 -9.84 -2.60
CA LEU A 79 2.09 -8.98 -2.60
C LEU A 79 2.47 -7.49 -2.67
N ASN A 80 3.35 -7.03 -1.78
CA ASN A 80 3.61 -5.61 -1.60
C ASN A 80 4.56 -5.03 -2.66
N ILE A 81 5.39 -5.85 -3.32
CA ILE A 81 6.42 -5.41 -4.27
C ILE A 81 6.21 -6.02 -5.65
N VAL A 82 6.27 -7.35 -5.77
CA VAL A 82 6.30 -8.02 -7.08
C VAL A 82 5.02 -7.73 -7.87
N SER A 83 3.86 -7.91 -7.26
CA SER A 83 2.58 -7.63 -7.90
C SER A 83 2.45 -6.16 -8.34
N VAL A 84 2.92 -5.23 -7.50
CA VAL A 84 2.88 -3.78 -7.78
C VAL A 84 3.76 -3.43 -8.98
N ILE A 85 4.97 -3.99 -9.05
CA ILE A 85 5.89 -3.79 -10.20
C ILE A 85 5.24 -4.31 -11.49
N ILE A 86 4.68 -5.53 -11.47
CA ILE A 86 4.06 -6.16 -12.65
C ILE A 86 2.89 -5.32 -13.14
N LEU A 87 1.93 -5.01 -12.25
CA LEU A 87 0.73 -4.26 -12.62
C LEU A 87 1.07 -2.86 -13.14
N THR A 88 2.02 -2.19 -12.50
CA THR A 88 2.48 -0.88 -12.92
C THR A 88 3.16 -0.95 -14.30
N LYS A 89 4.05 -1.93 -14.53
CA LYS A 89 4.73 -2.11 -15.81
C LYS A 89 3.73 -2.37 -16.93
N MET A 90 2.72 -3.21 -16.70
CA MET A 90 1.68 -3.51 -17.68
C MET A 90 0.78 -2.29 -17.95
N PHE A 91 0.42 -1.54 -16.91
CA PHE A 91 -0.33 -0.29 -17.02
C PHE A 91 0.44 0.73 -17.87
N LEU A 92 1.74 0.92 -17.62
CA LEU A 92 2.59 1.85 -18.37
C LEU A 92 2.69 1.47 -19.84
N LYS A 93 2.80 0.18 -20.19
CA LYS A 93 2.79 -0.27 -21.60
C LYS A 93 1.54 0.19 -22.35
N ASP A 94 0.39 0.25 -21.68
CA ASP A 94 -0.86 0.68 -22.29
C ASP A 94 -1.06 2.21 -22.28
N ARG A 95 -0.49 2.89 -21.28
CA ARG A 95 -0.76 4.31 -21.06
C ARG A 95 0.26 5.24 -21.73
N LEU A 96 1.52 4.82 -21.84
CA LEU A 96 2.56 5.61 -22.52
C LEU A 96 2.17 6.03 -23.94
N PRO A 97 1.65 5.12 -24.81
CA PRO A 97 1.21 5.54 -26.15
C PRO A 97 0.03 6.52 -26.15
N LYS A 98 -0.74 6.57 -25.04
CA LYS A 98 -1.91 7.45 -24.89
C LYS A 98 -1.53 8.81 -24.27
N GLY A 99 -0.33 8.97 -23.78
CA GLY A 99 0.17 10.20 -23.18
C GLY A 99 -0.57 10.67 -21.93
N SER A 100 -1.28 9.78 -21.24
CA SER A 100 -2.04 10.13 -20.03
C SER A 100 -2.32 8.94 -19.14
N GLY A 101 -2.20 9.12 -17.85
CA GLY A 101 -2.49 8.08 -16.84
C GLY A 101 -2.13 8.55 -15.43
N LYS A 102 -2.70 7.91 -14.43
CA LYS A 102 -2.40 8.20 -13.02
C LYS A 102 -2.17 6.92 -12.25
N ILE A 103 -1.16 6.91 -11.39
CA ILE A 103 -0.81 5.77 -10.53
C ILE A 103 -0.80 6.26 -9.08
N LEU A 104 -1.51 5.56 -8.21
CA LEU A 104 -1.42 5.70 -6.75
C LEU A 104 -0.82 4.43 -6.17
N ASN A 105 0.31 4.56 -5.49
CA ASN A 105 0.96 3.47 -4.78
C ASN A 105 0.79 3.65 -3.28
N LEU A 106 0.21 2.65 -2.60
CA LEU A 106 0.05 2.68 -1.15
C LEU A 106 1.37 2.30 -0.46
N ALA A 107 2.14 3.32 -0.09
CA ALA A 107 3.30 3.21 0.78
C ALA A 107 2.85 3.17 2.26
N SER A 108 3.50 3.86 3.15
CA SER A 108 3.16 4.03 4.58
C SER A 108 4.13 5.04 5.22
N ILE A 109 3.81 5.61 6.36
CA ILE A 109 4.81 6.27 7.22
C ILE A 109 5.90 5.28 7.68
N ALA A 110 5.60 3.97 7.72
CA ALA A 110 6.57 2.89 7.93
C ALA A 110 7.72 2.88 6.91
N SER A 111 7.54 3.51 5.74
CA SER A 111 8.59 3.69 4.72
C SER A 111 9.77 4.55 5.20
N LYS A 112 9.61 5.29 6.29
CA LYS A 112 10.55 6.30 6.77
C LYS A 112 11.41 5.86 7.94
N ALA A 113 11.21 4.66 8.44
CA ALA A 113 11.97 4.14 9.58
C ALA A 113 12.10 2.61 9.52
N PRO A 114 13.22 2.04 9.98
CA PRO A 114 13.32 0.61 10.24
C PRO A 114 12.27 0.18 11.27
N GLY A 115 11.60 -0.96 11.07
CA GLY A 115 10.52 -1.44 11.95
C GLY A 115 10.81 -2.80 12.58
N PRO A 116 11.45 -2.86 13.77
CA PRO A 116 11.55 -4.11 14.51
C PRO A 116 10.15 -4.73 14.75
N TRP A 117 10.06 -6.06 14.85
CA TRP A 117 8.83 -6.88 14.84
C TRP A 117 7.99 -6.81 13.57
N HIS A 118 8.34 -5.95 12.61
CA HIS A 118 7.61 -5.77 11.36
C HIS A 118 8.57 -5.46 10.21
N SER A 119 9.76 -6.04 10.26
CA SER A 119 10.94 -5.63 9.48
C SER A 119 10.74 -5.74 7.97
N VAL A 120 10.20 -6.87 7.49
CA VAL A 120 9.96 -7.09 6.06
C VAL A 120 8.91 -6.11 5.55
N TYR A 121 7.80 -5.91 6.28
CA TYR A 121 6.78 -4.94 5.89
C TYR A 121 7.36 -3.52 5.74
N HIS A 122 8.11 -3.03 6.74
CA HIS A 122 8.78 -1.72 6.66
C HIS A 122 9.72 -1.65 5.44
N GLY A 123 10.49 -2.70 5.19
CA GLY A 123 11.34 -2.82 4.00
C GLY A 123 10.54 -2.75 2.70
N THR A 124 9.40 -3.45 2.61
CA THR A 124 8.55 -3.38 1.40
C THR A 124 7.97 -1.99 1.18
N LYS A 125 7.55 -1.31 2.24
CA LYS A 125 6.97 0.05 2.14
C LYS A 125 8.05 1.09 1.82
N ALA A 126 9.27 0.93 2.32
CA ALA A 126 10.41 1.76 1.94
C ALA A 126 10.76 1.59 0.45
N PHE A 127 10.74 0.35 -0.06
CA PHE A 127 10.89 0.07 -1.49
C PHE A 127 9.83 0.81 -2.31
N ILE A 128 8.55 0.64 -1.98
CA ILE A 128 7.44 1.26 -2.72
C ILE A 128 7.56 2.78 -2.77
N LEU A 129 7.92 3.43 -1.66
CA LEU A 129 8.09 4.88 -1.64
C LEU A 129 9.25 5.32 -2.55
N SER A 130 10.44 4.76 -2.36
CA SER A 130 11.64 5.11 -3.14
C SER A 130 11.45 4.83 -4.63
N TRP A 131 10.88 3.67 -4.96
CA TRP A 131 10.60 3.28 -6.33
C TRP A 131 9.54 4.18 -6.99
N SER A 132 8.48 4.58 -6.25
CA SER A 132 7.46 5.50 -6.78
C SER A 132 8.05 6.86 -7.14
N GLU A 133 8.95 7.40 -6.30
CA GLU A 133 9.64 8.66 -6.58
C GLU A 133 10.56 8.53 -7.82
N ALA A 134 11.25 7.39 -7.96
CA ALA A 134 12.12 7.14 -9.11
C ALA A 134 11.34 7.05 -10.43
N ILE A 135 10.30 6.23 -10.50
CA ILE A 135 9.50 6.10 -11.75
C ILE A 135 8.72 7.37 -12.07
N ARG A 136 8.36 8.18 -11.07
CA ARG A 136 7.77 9.49 -11.29
C ARG A 136 8.73 10.40 -12.08
N GLU A 137 10.00 10.45 -11.69
CA GLU A 137 11.01 11.25 -12.40
C GLU A 137 11.23 10.73 -13.82
N GLU A 138 11.28 9.40 -14.01
CA GLU A 138 11.38 8.79 -15.33
C GLU A 138 10.18 9.13 -16.25
N LEU A 139 8.99 9.38 -15.69
CA LEU A 139 7.75 9.61 -16.41
C LEU A 139 7.38 11.09 -16.55
N LYS A 140 8.18 12.03 -16.06
CA LYS A 140 7.82 13.45 -15.96
C LYS A 140 7.38 14.11 -17.28
N ASP A 141 7.90 13.63 -18.41
CA ASP A 141 7.62 14.18 -19.73
C ASP A 141 6.56 13.37 -20.51
N THR A 142 5.87 12.44 -19.85
CA THR A 142 4.96 11.48 -20.51
C THR A 142 3.46 11.78 -20.35
N GLY A 143 3.10 12.74 -19.50
CA GLY A 143 1.70 12.98 -19.10
C GLY A 143 1.14 11.93 -18.14
N ILE A 144 1.96 11.02 -17.64
CA ILE A 144 1.60 10.04 -16.59
C ILE A 144 2.13 10.53 -15.24
N THR A 145 1.28 10.51 -14.21
CA THR A 145 1.67 10.90 -12.86
C THR A 145 1.72 9.69 -11.93
N VAL A 146 2.66 9.72 -10.97
CA VAL A 146 2.79 8.71 -9.92
C VAL A 146 2.73 9.42 -8.59
N THR A 147 1.86 8.96 -7.71
CA THR A 147 1.63 9.49 -6.37
C THR A 147 1.86 8.38 -5.34
N ALA A 148 2.64 8.65 -4.30
CA ALA A 148 2.78 7.77 -3.16
C ALA A 148 1.90 8.25 -2.00
N LEU A 149 1.01 7.37 -1.51
CA LEU A 149 0.19 7.62 -0.31
C LEU A 149 0.87 7.01 0.91
N LEU A 150 1.10 7.81 1.94
CA LEU A 150 1.75 7.42 3.20
C LEU A 150 0.76 7.54 4.37
N PRO A 151 -0.12 6.56 4.58
CA PRO A 151 -0.95 6.53 5.77
C PRO A 151 -0.14 6.19 7.01
N GLY A 152 -0.62 6.64 8.16
CA GLY A 152 -0.28 6.10 9.47
C GLY A 152 -1.15 4.90 9.82
N PRO A 153 -1.19 4.51 11.12
CA PRO A 153 -2.13 3.51 11.59
C PRO A 153 -3.56 3.89 11.22
N THR A 154 -4.26 2.98 10.53
CA THR A 154 -5.59 3.19 9.99
C THR A 154 -6.51 2.08 10.49
N ASP A 155 -7.73 2.39 10.92
CA ASP A 155 -8.66 1.40 11.47
C ASP A 155 -9.22 0.49 10.36
N THR A 156 -8.47 -0.56 10.08
CA THR A 156 -8.76 -1.58 9.07
C THR A 156 -8.43 -2.97 9.62
N ASP A 157 -8.78 -4.00 8.88
CA ASP A 157 -8.44 -5.40 9.20
C ASP A 157 -6.92 -5.74 9.01
N PHE A 158 -6.10 -4.74 8.68
CA PHE A 158 -4.66 -4.94 8.45
C PHE A 158 -3.95 -5.53 9.68
N PHE A 159 -4.23 -4.99 10.87
CA PHE A 159 -3.58 -5.42 12.11
C PHE A 159 -3.94 -6.86 12.50
N ASN A 160 -5.20 -7.26 12.29
CA ASN A 160 -5.62 -8.65 12.49
C ASN A 160 -4.91 -9.60 11.52
N LYS A 161 -4.84 -9.23 10.23
CA LYS A 161 -4.18 -10.03 9.20
C LYS A 161 -2.66 -10.13 9.36
N ALA A 162 -2.05 -9.14 10.01
CA ALA A 162 -0.64 -9.11 10.33
C ALA A 162 -0.29 -9.84 11.65
N ASP A 163 -1.28 -10.35 12.39
CA ASP A 163 -1.15 -10.89 13.75
C ASP A 163 -0.58 -9.87 14.77
N MET A 164 -0.94 -8.59 14.62
CA MET A 164 -0.34 -7.45 15.33
C MET A 164 -1.16 -6.97 16.54
N ASN A 165 -2.18 -7.74 16.96
CA ASN A 165 -3.12 -7.34 18.02
C ASN A 165 -2.48 -7.16 19.39
N GLU A 166 -1.35 -7.82 19.66
CA GLU A 166 -0.61 -7.71 20.93
C GLU A 166 0.45 -6.60 20.93
N SER A 167 0.62 -5.90 19.81
CA SER A 167 1.58 -4.79 19.71
C SER A 167 1.11 -3.57 20.50
N LYS A 168 2.04 -2.87 21.14
CA LYS A 168 1.76 -1.60 21.84
C LYS A 168 1.08 -0.54 20.96
N ILE A 169 1.26 -0.57 19.67
CA ILE A 169 0.58 0.37 18.75
C ILE A 169 -0.95 0.28 18.87
N MET A 170 -1.47 -0.90 19.26
CA MET A 170 -2.91 -1.13 19.43
C MET A 170 -3.48 -0.46 20.69
N GLU A 171 -2.64 -0.05 21.65
CA GLU A 171 -3.08 0.74 22.80
C GLU A 171 -3.55 2.15 22.41
N ASP A 172 -3.10 2.65 21.25
CA ASP A 172 -3.47 3.97 20.69
C ASP A 172 -4.55 3.85 19.58
N LYS A 173 -5.30 2.74 19.53
CA LYS A 173 -6.25 2.46 18.45
C LYS A 173 -7.32 3.56 18.26
N ASP A 174 -7.74 4.21 19.33
CA ASP A 174 -8.72 5.31 19.28
C ASP A 174 -8.21 6.53 18.50
N ASN A 175 -6.89 6.61 18.24
CA ASN A 175 -6.25 7.67 17.46
C ASN A 175 -5.88 7.21 16.04
N PHE A 176 -6.34 6.04 15.59
CA PHE A 176 -6.12 5.61 14.22
C PHE A 176 -6.95 6.49 13.25
N SER A 177 -6.39 6.71 12.06
CA SER A 177 -7.12 7.43 11.01
C SER A 177 -8.28 6.58 10.48
N SER A 178 -9.36 7.21 10.04
CA SER A 178 -10.39 6.48 9.32
C SER A 178 -9.94 6.10 7.90
N PRO A 179 -10.36 4.95 7.38
CA PRO A 179 -10.07 4.56 6.00
C PRO A 179 -10.56 5.58 4.97
N GLU A 180 -11.70 6.22 5.24
CA GLU A 180 -12.32 7.22 4.37
C GLU A 180 -11.46 8.48 4.26
N GLU A 181 -10.93 8.98 5.38
CA GLU A 181 -10.03 10.14 5.39
C GLU A 181 -8.74 9.85 4.61
N VAL A 182 -8.14 8.67 4.86
CA VAL A 182 -6.93 8.24 4.15
C VAL A 182 -7.20 8.11 2.65
N ALA A 183 -8.34 7.51 2.26
CA ALA A 183 -8.73 7.37 0.87
C ALA A 183 -8.95 8.72 0.19
N LEU A 184 -9.58 9.67 0.89
CA LEU A 184 -9.83 11.02 0.37
C LEU A 184 -8.52 11.79 0.16
N ASP A 185 -7.59 11.73 1.12
CA ASP A 185 -6.27 12.33 0.98
C ASP A 185 -5.52 11.76 -0.24
N GLY A 186 -5.54 10.43 -0.38
CA GLY A 186 -4.93 9.74 -1.52
C GLY A 186 -5.57 10.11 -2.85
N TYR A 187 -6.90 10.16 -2.92
CA TYR A 187 -7.64 10.56 -4.11
C TYR A 187 -7.31 11.99 -4.54
N ASN A 188 -7.35 12.94 -3.60
CA ASN A 188 -7.04 14.34 -3.89
C ASN A 188 -5.61 14.49 -4.43
N ALA A 189 -4.62 13.89 -3.78
CA ALA A 189 -3.23 13.91 -4.22
C ALA A 189 -3.04 13.27 -5.61
N LEU A 190 -3.68 12.12 -5.85
CA LEU A 190 -3.69 11.45 -7.15
C LEU A 190 -4.25 12.34 -8.25
N MET A 191 -5.40 12.98 -7.99
CA MET A 191 -6.07 13.82 -8.98
C MET A 191 -5.29 15.11 -9.26
N ASN A 192 -4.64 15.70 -8.26
CA ASN A 192 -3.73 16.84 -8.42
C ASN A 192 -2.42 16.46 -9.12
N GLY A 193 -2.03 15.19 -9.11
CA GLY A 193 -0.74 14.73 -9.61
C GLY A 193 0.42 15.02 -8.66
N ASP A 194 0.14 15.08 -7.36
CA ASP A 194 1.16 15.30 -6.33
C ASP A 194 2.15 14.12 -6.29
N ASP A 195 3.38 14.36 -5.87
CA ASP A 195 4.42 13.32 -5.76
C ASP A 195 4.10 12.32 -4.65
N LYS A 196 3.72 12.85 -3.49
CA LYS A 196 3.34 12.07 -2.31
C LYS A 196 2.41 12.84 -1.40
N VAL A 197 1.68 12.10 -0.61
CA VAL A 197 0.84 12.64 0.47
C VAL A 197 1.00 11.82 1.74
N VAL A 198 1.26 12.48 2.86
CA VAL A 198 1.19 11.88 4.20
C VAL A 198 -0.20 12.18 4.75
N SER A 199 -0.99 11.14 5.01
CA SER A 199 -2.34 11.31 5.53
C SER A 199 -2.32 11.62 7.03
N GLY A 200 -3.08 12.64 7.42
CA GLY A 200 -3.20 13.06 8.80
C GLY A 200 -2.07 13.97 9.31
N LEU A 201 -2.42 14.98 10.10
CA LEU A 201 -1.48 16.00 10.60
C LEU A 201 -0.42 15.40 11.55
N LYS A 202 -0.81 14.48 12.46
CA LYS A 202 0.08 13.79 13.40
C LYS A 202 1.15 12.99 12.63
N ASN A 203 0.75 12.34 11.55
CA ASN A 203 1.65 11.55 10.69
C ASN A 203 2.63 12.44 9.93
N LYS A 204 2.20 13.62 9.43
CA LYS A 204 3.07 14.60 8.79
C LYS A 204 4.19 15.05 9.72
N LEU A 205 3.87 15.31 10.99
CA LEU A 205 4.86 15.68 12.00
C LEU A 205 5.83 14.51 12.28
N THR A 206 5.31 13.28 12.40
CA THR A 206 6.13 12.09 12.62
C THR A 206 7.14 11.86 11.47
N VAL A 207 6.69 11.99 10.22
CA VAL A 207 7.56 11.87 9.04
C VAL A 207 8.60 13.00 9.00
N ALA A 208 8.22 14.25 9.33
CA ALA A 208 9.17 15.36 9.40
C ALA A 208 10.26 15.11 10.44
N MET A 209 9.91 14.58 11.60
CA MET A 209 10.86 14.23 12.66
C MET A 209 11.77 13.04 12.28
N SER A 210 11.27 12.06 11.53
CA SER A 210 12.07 10.92 11.10
C SER A 210 13.21 11.30 10.15
N ASN A 211 13.06 12.39 9.41
CA ASN A 211 14.12 12.89 8.51
C ASN A 211 15.34 13.49 9.26
N ILE A 212 15.23 13.76 10.56
CA ILE A 212 16.29 14.37 11.39
C ILE A 212 16.96 13.32 12.29
N ALA A 213 16.26 12.23 12.61
CA ALA A 213 16.78 11.16 13.46
C ALA A 213 17.76 10.26 12.69
N THR A 214 18.75 9.70 13.40
CA THR A 214 19.56 8.62 12.81
C THR A 214 18.74 7.33 12.70
N ASP A 215 19.10 6.46 11.75
CA ASP A 215 18.37 5.18 11.53
C ASP A 215 18.32 4.33 12.80
N SER A 216 19.39 4.30 13.61
CA SER A 216 19.40 3.56 14.87
C SER A 216 18.46 4.14 15.92
N MET A 217 18.34 5.46 16.01
CA MET A 217 17.36 6.12 16.89
C MET A 217 15.92 5.86 16.43
N ALA A 218 15.71 5.91 15.12
CA ALA A 218 14.40 5.61 14.52
C ALA A 218 14.01 4.14 14.77
N ALA A 219 14.95 3.19 14.58
CA ALA A 219 14.74 1.77 14.86
C ALA A 219 14.41 1.52 16.33
N HIS A 220 15.15 2.14 17.26
CA HIS A 220 14.88 1.99 18.69
C HIS A 220 13.50 2.52 19.09
N ARG A 221 13.15 3.72 18.61
CA ARG A 221 11.82 4.31 18.85
C ARG A 221 10.70 3.41 18.29
N MET A 222 10.89 2.90 17.07
CA MET A 222 9.92 2.03 16.45
C MET A 222 9.79 0.69 17.21
N ALA A 223 10.90 0.14 17.71
CA ALA A 223 10.90 -1.04 18.58
C ALA A 223 10.00 -0.82 19.81
N GLU A 224 10.15 0.31 20.51
CA GLU A 224 9.34 0.63 21.68
C GLU A 224 7.85 0.80 21.37
N MET A 225 7.51 1.26 20.16
CA MET A 225 6.12 1.40 19.71
C MET A 225 5.49 0.09 19.24
N GLN A 226 6.29 -0.84 18.71
CA GLN A 226 5.79 -2.06 18.09
C GLN A 226 5.97 -3.31 18.94
N LYS A 227 6.80 -3.29 20.00
CA LYS A 227 6.98 -4.47 20.86
C LYS A 227 5.66 -4.96 21.44
N PRO A 228 5.54 -6.26 21.77
CA PRO A 228 4.38 -6.79 22.46
C PRO A 228 4.14 -6.08 23.81
N VAL A 229 2.87 -5.89 24.16
CA VAL A 229 2.47 -5.24 25.45
C VAL A 229 3.10 -5.94 26.66
N ASN A 230 3.23 -7.27 26.59
CA ASN A 230 3.74 -8.10 27.68
C ASN A 230 5.27 -8.29 27.66
N GLU A 231 5.98 -7.73 26.69
CA GLU A 231 7.46 -7.80 26.63
C GLU A 231 8.07 -6.66 27.46
N LYS A 232 8.83 -7.03 28.51
CA LYS A 232 9.49 -6.09 29.43
C LYS A 232 10.79 -5.52 28.84
#